data_7a6b95b9ebbd83e480d7b64be28807a9
#
_entry.id   7a6b95b9ebbd83e480d7b64be28807a9
#
_cell.length_a   1.000
_cell.length_b   1.000
_cell.length_c   1.000
_cell.angle_alpha   90.00
_cell.angle_beta   90.00
_cell.angle_gamma   90.00
#
_symmetry.space_group_name_H-M   'P 1'
#
loop_
_entity.id
_entity.type
_entity.pdbx_description
1 polymer ?
#
loop_
_entity_poly.entity_id
_entity_poly.type
_entity_poly.pdbx_seq_one_letter_code
_entity_poly.pdbx_strand_id
1 'polypeptide(L)'
;FLFPAWMMGRNPKMKIIQATHTTELAVNFGRKTKNLIESDDFKDIFPEVKLASDSKASGRWDTNKGGMYYAVGVGSNLAGRGGDLVIIDDPHSEQTAMSNNGFDDAWDWYTGGPRQRLQPGGSIVLVQTRWSEKDMTGQLMRAMSKDPLADQWEVVELPAIFEDGTPCWPEYWSLEDLTSVKASIPPSKWNAQYQQNPTGEENAIIPREWWKVWEPEKIPQLEYVIQSYDTAFSKRETADFSAITTWGVFYPNEGGSGPNLILLDSKKGRWDFPELKQVALDNYKFWEPDTVIVEAKASGTPLTQELRAMGIPVVNFTPSRGNDKVSRVHSVSPLFEAGMVWAPDETFSDELIEEVAAFPNGEHDDLVDSMTQALMRYRQGNFVQLPTDDWEDEENHAKVKAYY
;
A
#
# COMPACT_ATOMS: atom_id res chain seq x y z
N PHE A 1 11.94 -1.10 26.63
CA PHE A 1 12.82 -1.14 27.83
C PHE A 1 12.37 -2.17 28.87
N LEU A 2 11.07 -2.46 29.01
CA LEU A 2 10.56 -3.48 29.96
C LEU A 2 11.02 -4.88 29.59
N PHE A 3 10.89 -5.27 28.32
CA PHE A 3 11.23 -6.59 27.82
C PHE A 3 12.71 -6.97 28.06
N PRO A 4 13.71 -6.17 27.68
CA PRO A 4 15.11 -6.51 27.97
C PRO A 4 15.44 -6.56 29.47
N ALA A 5 14.82 -5.73 30.30
CA ALA A 5 14.98 -5.81 31.75
C ALA A 5 14.43 -7.14 32.31
N TRP A 6 13.23 -7.51 31.89
CA TRP A 6 12.60 -8.79 32.28
C TRP A 6 13.44 -9.99 31.83
N MET A 7 13.97 -9.98 30.59
CA MET A 7 14.82 -11.06 30.08
C MET A 7 16.10 -11.20 30.90
N MET A 8 16.73 -10.07 31.30
CA MET A 8 17.90 -10.08 32.18
C MET A 8 17.56 -10.51 33.61
N GLY A 9 16.37 -10.19 34.10
CA GLY A 9 15.87 -10.70 35.37
C GLY A 9 15.78 -12.22 35.39
N ARG A 10 15.24 -12.79 34.31
CA ARG A 10 15.09 -14.24 34.13
C ARG A 10 16.41 -14.96 33.83
N ASN A 11 17.29 -14.31 33.07
CA ASN A 11 18.61 -14.84 32.73
C ASN A 11 19.68 -13.76 32.92
N PRO A 12 20.25 -13.63 34.12
CA PRO A 12 21.19 -12.56 34.44
C PRO A 12 22.53 -12.58 33.68
N LYS A 13 22.82 -13.68 32.97
CA LYS A 13 24.01 -13.83 32.12
C LYS A 13 23.77 -13.46 30.66
N MET A 14 22.52 -13.18 30.31
CA MET A 14 22.13 -12.88 28.93
C MET A 14 22.85 -11.65 28.38
N LYS A 15 23.32 -11.74 27.15
CA LYS A 15 23.91 -10.63 26.40
C LYS A 15 22.87 -10.11 25.42
N ILE A 16 22.43 -8.88 25.63
CA ILE A 16 21.43 -8.21 24.83
C ILE A 16 22.09 -7.11 23.99
N ILE A 17 21.81 -7.14 22.69
CA ILE A 17 22.10 -6.03 21.77
C ILE A 17 20.76 -5.41 21.41
N GLN A 18 20.59 -4.11 21.68
CA GLN A 18 19.39 -3.37 21.25
C GLN A 18 19.76 -2.29 20.26
N ALA A 19 19.15 -2.35 19.10
CA ALA A 19 19.35 -1.41 18.01
C ALA A 19 18.09 -0.60 17.74
N THR A 20 18.27 0.66 17.32
CA THR A 20 17.21 1.51 16.75
C THR A 20 17.78 2.31 15.57
N HIS A 21 16.96 3.07 14.85
CA HIS A 21 17.44 3.88 13.72
C HIS A 21 18.52 4.91 14.10
N THR A 22 18.60 5.36 15.38
CA THR A 22 19.69 6.22 15.84
C THR A 22 20.34 5.69 17.11
N THR A 23 21.66 5.94 17.26
CA THR A 23 22.39 5.59 18.48
C THR A 23 21.85 6.33 19.71
N GLU A 24 21.42 7.58 19.55
CA GLU A 24 20.86 8.38 20.64
C GLU A 24 19.61 7.74 21.26
N LEU A 25 18.68 7.30 20.39
CA LEU A 25 17.46 6.62 20.83
C LEU A 25 17.78 5.29 21.52
N ALA A 26 18.68 4.50 20.94
CA ALA A 26 19.13 3.24 21.53
C ALA A 26 19.74 3.45 22.94
N VAL A 27 20.60 4.46 23.11
CA VAL A 27 21.20 4.83 24.41
C VAL A 27 20.13 5.29 25.40
N ASN A 28 19.09 6.01 24.95
CA ASN A 28 17.98 6.40 25.81
C ASN A 28 17.20 5.17 26.32
N PHE A 29 16.94 4.17 25.48
CA PHE A 29 16.35 2.91 25.92
C PHE A 29 17.29 2.15 26.89
N GLY A 30 18.59 2.13 26.61
CA GLY A 30 19.59 1.55 27.52
C GLY A 30 19.56 2.18 28.90
N ARG A 31 19.44 3.52 28.96
CA ARG A 31 19.29 4.24 30.24
C ARG A 31 17.99 3.87 30.97
N LYS A 32 16.86 3.79 30.26
CA LYS A 32 15.58 3.40 30.86
C LYS A 32 15.63 1.96 31.40
N THR A 33 16.19 1.02 30.64
CA THR A 33 16.38 -0.37 31.05
C THR A 33 17.28 -0.47 32.30
N LYS A 34 18.39 0.27 32.29
CA LYS A 34 19.32 0.36 33.41
C LYS A 34 18.62 0.86 34.67
N ASN A 35 17.90 1.98 34.58
CA ASN A 35 17.19 2.58 35.72
C ASN A 35 16.13 1.62 36.28
N LEU A 36 15.46 0.87 35.40
CA LEU A 36 14.48 -0.14 35.83
C LEU A 36 15.16 -1.24 36.64
N ILE A 37 16.32 -1.76 36.22
CA ILE A 37 17.08 -2.78 36.98
C ILE A 37 17.54 -2.25 38.35
N GLU A 38 17.76 -0.96 38.45
CA GLU A 38 18.14 -0.32 39.72
C GLU A 38 16.94 0.03 40.62
N SER A 39 15.70 -0.07 40.12
CA SER A 39 14.50 0.22 40.91
C SER A 39 14.25 -0.82 41.99
N ASP A 40 13.53 -0.42 43.04
CA ASP A 40 13.17 -1.34 44.14
C ASP A 40 12.18 -2.41 43.65
N ASP A 41 11.21 -2.05 42.81
CA ASP A 41 10.26 -3.00 42.22
C ASP A 41 10.96 -4.14 41.44
N PHE A 42 12.00 -3.83 40.67
CA PHE A 42 12.76 -4.85 39.95
C PHE A 42 13.55 -5.73 40.93
N LYS A 43 14.16 -5.14 41.95
CA LYS A 43 14.94 -5.88 42.96
C LYS A 43 14.05 -6.80 43.81
N ASP A 44 12.80 -6.41 44.07
CA ASP A 44 11.84 -7.23 44.78
C ASP A 44 11.49 -8.50 43.98
N ILE A 45 11.41 -8.38 42.64
CA ILE A 45 11.11 -9.51 41.75
C ILE A 45 12.36 -10.33 41.45
N PHE A 46 13.52 -9.67 41.23
CA PHE A 46 14.78 -10.30 40.82
C PHE A 46 15.94 -9.91 41.74
N PRO A 47 15.94 -10.31 43.03
CA PRO A 47 16.88 -9.82 44.05
C PRO A 47 18.36 -10.17 43.76
N GLU A 48 18.60 -11.22 42.95
CA GLU A 48 19.95 -11.67 42.61
C GLU A 48 20.61 -10.84 41.48
N VAL A 49 19.82 -10.01 40.76
CA VAL A 49 20.29 -9.25 39.60
C VAL A 49 20.61 -7.82 40.01
N LYS A 50 21.86 -7.41 39.78
CA LYS A 50 22.33 -6.05 40.04
C LYS A 50 23.23 -5.62 38.90
N LEU A 51 23.43 -4.32 38.74
CA LEU A 51 24.45 -3.81 37.84
C LEU A 51 25.85 -4.13 38.37
N ALA A 52 26.81 -4.35 37.51
CA ALA A 52 28.22 -4.45 37.85
C ALA A 52 28.70 -3.08 38.37
N SER A 53 29.61 -3.08 39.36
CA SER A 53 30.03 -1.88 40.07
C SER A 53 30.72 -0.83 39.20
N ASP A 54 31.28 -1.24 38.06
CA ASP A 54 31.99 -0.42 37.07
C ASP A 54 31.10 -0.01 35.89
N SER A 55 29.85 -0.46 35.85
CA SER A 55 28.91 -0.24 34.75
C SER A 55 28.18 1.10 34.85
N LYS A 56 28.85 2.19 34.45
CA LYS A 56 28.32 3.55 34.53
C LYS A 56 27.67 4.12 33.26
N ALA A 57 28.05 3.63 32.11
CA ALA A 57 27.58 4.15 30.83
C ALA A 57 26.10 3.79 30.57
N SER A 58 25.36 4.65 29.88
CA SER A 58 23.94 4.40 29.54
C SER A 58 23.75 3.48 28.34
N GLY A 59 24.67 3.51 27.39
CA GLY A 59 24.59 2.70 26.17
C GLY A 59 25.26 1.34 26.27
N ARG A 60 26.06 1.10 27.34
CA ARG A 60 26.71 -0.20 27.59
C ARG A 60 26.90 -0.42 29.08
N TRP A 61 26.37 -1.50 29.57
CA TRP A 61 26.51 -1.88 30.97
C TRP A 61 26.39 -3.40 31.14
N ASP A 62 26.90 -3.89 32.23
CA ASP A 62 26.97 -5.31 32.55
C ASP A 62 26.21 -5.59 33.85
N THR A 63 25.72 -6.83 34.01
CA THR A 63 25.16 -7.32 35.28
C THR A 63 26.27 -7.90 36.17
N ASN A 64 26.01 -8.00 37.47
CA ASN A 64 26.89 -8.70 38.43
C ASN A 64 27.07 -10.19 38.16
N LYS A 65 26.31 -10.77 37.22
CA LYS A 65 26.36 -12.18 36.83
C LYS A 65 27.02 -12.39 35.47
N GLY A 66 27.52 -11.30 34.81
CA GLY A 66 28.23 -11.37 33.52
C GLY A 66 27.31 -11.24 32.31
N GLY A 67 26.06 -10.83 32.47
CA GLY A 67 25.21 -10.40 31.37
C GLY A 67 25.62 -9.03 30.88
N MET A 68 25.29 -8.69 29.64
CA MET A 68 25.67 -7.44 28.99
C MET A 68 24.47 -6.83 28.26
N TYR A 69 24.33 -5.53 28.37
CA TYR A 69 23.46 -4.75 27.50
C TYR A 69 24.27 -3.80 26.65
N TYR A 70 23.98 -3.77 25.35
CA TYR A 70 24.65 -2.89 24.41
C TYR A 70 23.64 -2.20 23.48
N ALA A 71 23.60 -0.87 23.56
CA ALA A 71 22.77 -0.01 22.73
C ALA A 71 23.53 0.45 21.49
N VAL A 72 22.89 0.43 20.31
CA VAL A 72 23.52 0.74 19.02
C VAL A 72 22.51 1.32 18.03
N GLY A 73 22.94 2.23 17.18
CA GLY A 73 22.15 2.69 16.03
C GLY A 73 22.38 1.80 14.81
N VAL A 74 21.40 1.74 13.91
CA VAL A 74 21.54 1.15 12.56
C VAL A 74 22.76 1.78 11.87
N GLY A 75 23.52 0.97 11.11
CA GLY A 75 24.78 1.39 10.49
C GLY A 75 26.01 1.35 11.39
N SER A 76 25.84 1.16 12.71
CA SER A 76 26.98 1.11 13.64
C SER A 76 27.70 -0.23 13.61
N ASN A 77 29.03 -0.20 13.93
CA ASN A 77 29.86 -1.39 13.96
C ASN A 77 29.58 -2.26 15.19
N LEU A 78 29.32 -3.54 14.97
CA LEU A 78 29.09 -4.57 16.00
C LEU A 78 30.26 -5.56 16.13
N ALA A 79 31.42 -5.28 15.52
CA ALA A 79 32.54 -6.20 15.55
C ALA A 79 32.99 -6.50 16.99
N GLY A 80 33.31 -7.79 17.23
CA GLY A 80 33.79 -8.26 18.55
C GLY A 80 32.69 -8.40 19.63
N ARG A 81 31.40 -8.27 19.29
CA ARG A 81 30.30 -8.43 20.24
C ARG A 81 29.34 -9.52 19.81
N GLY A 82 29.02 -10.43 20.72
CA GLY A 82 27.99 -11.46 20.52
C GLY A 82 26.80 -11.19 21.38
N GLY A 83 25.60 -11.52 20.91
CA GLY A 83 24.34 -11.38 21.64
C GLY A 83 23.56 -12.69 21.68
N ASP A 84 22.98 -13.00 22.84
CA ASP A 84 22.02 -14.09 23.00
C ASP A 84 20.61 -13.63 22.58
N LEU A 85 20.35 -12.33 22.68
CA LEU A 85 19.14 -11.66 22.22
C LEU A 85 19.53 -10.39 21.46
N VAL A 86 19.05 -10.25 20.25
CA VAL A 86 19.14 -9.01 19.47
C VAL A 86 17.75 -8.42 19.34
N ILE A 87 17.56 -7.20 19.82
CA ILE A 87 16.31 -6.45 19.70
C ILE A 87 16.56 -5.32 18.69
N ILE A 88 15.78 -5.28 17.63
CA ILE A 88 15.79 -4.22 16.63
C ILE A 88 14.45 -3.51 16.71
N ASP A 89 14.47 -2.25 17.08
CA ASP A 89 13.27 -1.46 17.34
C ASP A 89 13.27 -0.23 16.43
N ASP A 90 12.32 -0.18 15.50
CA ASP A 90 12.21 0.83 14.46
C ASP A 90 13.55 1.10 13.74
N PRO A 91 14.04 0.13 12.92
CA PRO A 91 15.30 0.29 12.20
C PRO A 91 15.28 1.39 11.13
N HIS A 92 14.09 1.79 10.70
CA HIS A 92 13.86 2.81 9.69
C HIS A 92 13.26 4.07 10.29
N SER A 93 13.65 5.22 9.74
CA SER A 93 13.04 6.51 9.99
C SER A 93 12.40 7.04 8.70
N GLU A 94 11.63 8.11 8.80
CA GLU A 94 11.10 8.83 7.64
C GLU A 94 12.21 9.21 6.64
N GLN A 95 13.38 9.65 7.15
CA GLN A 95 14.53 9.98 6.30
C GLN A 95 15.08 8.75 5.58
N THR A 96 15.12 7.59 6.25
CA THR A 96 15.50 6.31 5.62
C THR A 96 14.55 5.94 4.50
N ALA A 97 13.24 6.08 4.74
CA ALA A 97 12.21 5.76 3.76
C ALA A 97 12.23 6.68 2.52
N MET A 98 12.72 7.91 2.66
CA MET A 98 12.89 8.87 1.56
C MET A 98 14.22 8.71 0.80
N SER A 99 15.15 7.91 1.31
CA SER A 99 16.46 7.68 0.69
C SER A 99 16.38 6.55 -0.32
N ASN A 100 16.97 6.75 -1.51
CA ASN A 100 17.02 5.71 -2.56
C ASN A 100 17.64 4.39 -2.10
N ASN A 101 18.59 4.41 -1.17
CA ASN A 101 19.31 3.23 -0.67
C ASN A 101 19.05 2.94 0.81
N GLY A 102 18.19 3.71 1.48
CA GLY A 102 18.06 3.63 2.93
C GLY A 102 17.61 2.27 3.46
N PHE A 103 16.77 1.57 2.72
CA PHE A 103 16.34 0.21 3.08
C PHE A 103 17.45 -0.82 2.82
N ASP A 104 18.19 -0.68 1.73
CA ASP A 104 19.29 -1.58 1.37
C ASP A 104 20.47 -1.41 2.34
N ASP A 105 20.81 -0.18 2.72
CA ASP A 105 21.83 0.10 3.73
C ASP A 105 21.49 -0.53 5.10
N ALA A 106 20.22 -0.47 5.50
CA ALA A 106 19.76 -1.11 6.74
C ALA A 106 19.79 -2.66 6.64
N TRP A 107 19.46 -3.21 5.48
CA TRP A 107 19.55 -4.64 5.21
C TRP A 107 20.99 -5.14 5.22
N ASP A 108 21.89 -4.44 4.56
CA ASP A 108 23.33 -4.77 4.55
C ASP A 108 23.91 -4.71 5.96
N TRP A 109 23.52 -3.70 6.75
CA TRP A 109 23.91 -3.64 8.15
C TRP A 109 23.34 -4.82 8.96
N TYR A 110 22.06 -5.20 8.75
CA TYR A 110 21.45 -6.35 9.44
C TYR A 110 22.20 -7.65 9.12
N THR A 111 22.42 -7.93 7.86
CA THR A 111 23.05 -9.17 7.40
C THR A 111 24.55 -9.23 7.74
N GLY A 112 25.25 -8.10 7.67
CA GLY A 112 26.68 -8.00 7.97
C GLY A 112 26.99 -7.86 9.48
N GLY A 113 26.03 -7.40 10.27
CA GLY A 113 26.18 -7.12 11.71
C GLY A 113 25.31 -8.01 12.60
N PRO A 114 24.08 -7.58 12.95
CA PRO A 114 23.23 -8.22 13.94
C PRO A 114 23.06 -9.72 13.76
N ARG A 115 22.74 -10.17 12.53
CA ARG A 115 22.54 -11.59 12.24
C ARG A 115 23.78 -12.44 12.49
N GLN A 116 24.97 -11.91 12.16
CA GLN A 116 26.25 -12.63 12.37
C GLN A 116 26.74 -12.57 13.82
N ARG A 117 26.17 -11.71 14.65
CA ARG A 117 26.51 -11.59 16.07
C ARG A 117 25.60 -12.42 16.98
N LEU A 118 24.55 -13.00 16.42
CA LEU A 118 23.68 -13.89 17.18
C LEU A 118 24.45 -15.15 17.60
N GLN A 119 24.45 -15.42 18.90
CA GLN A 119 25.10 -16.64 19.43
C GLN A 119 24.23 -17.88 19.13
N PRO A 120 24.81 -19.08 19.08
CA PRO A 120 24.03 -20.30 18.93
C PRO A 120 22.92 -20.42 19.98
N GLY A 121 21.68 -20.64 19.53
CA GLY A 121 20.48 -20.65 20.38
C GLY A 121 19.94 -19.29 20.78
N GLY A 122 20.53 -18.22 20.26
CA GLY A 122 20.01 -16.87 20.44
C GLY A 122 18.80 -16.56 19.57
N SER A 123 18.14 -15.44 19.86
CA SER A 123 16.91 -14.99 19.18
C SER A 123 17.03 -13.54 18.73
N ILE A 124 16.31 -13.21 17.67
CA ILE A 124 16.13 -11.82 17.21
C ILE A 124 14.67 -11.44 17.37
N VAL A 125 14.42 -10.25 17.90
CA VAL A 125 13.10 -9.62 17.97
C VAL A 125 13.17 -8.34 17.15
N LEU A 126 12.37 -8.26 16.11
CA LEU A 126 12.20 -7.05 15.30
C LEU A 126 10.83 -6.45 15.60
N VAL A 127 10.81 -5.19 15.97
CA VAL A 127 9.61 -4.37 16.11
C VAL A 127 9.75 -3.20 15.17
N GLN A 128 8.81 -3.00 14.28
CA GLN A 128 8.84 -1.84 13.38
C GLN A 128 7.46 -1.45 12.89
N THR A 129 7.32 -0.17 12.57
CA THR A 129 6.29 0.32 11.68
C THR A 129 6.69 -0.02 10.24
N ARG A 130 5.76 -0.52 9.43
CA ARG A 130 6.02 -0.81 8.02
C ARG A 130 6.12 0.48 7.22
N TRP A 131 7.01 0.50 6.22
CA TRP A 131 7.24 1.65 5.34
C TRP A 131 7.11 1.27 3.87
N SER A 132 7.60 0.09 3.51
CA SER A 132 7.69 -0.41 2.15
C SER A 132 7.82 -1.93 2.18
N GLU A 133 7.56 -2.58 1.05
CA GLU A 133 7.96 -3.99 0.86
C GLU A 133 9.49 -4.20 0.90
N LYS A 134 10.26 -3.14 0.70
CA LYS A 134 11.73 -3.15 0.81
C LYS A 134 12.25 -2.96 2.22
N ASP A 135 11.39 -2.62 3.17
CA ASP A 135 11.81 -2.46 4.56
C ASP A 135 12.35 -3.77 5.15
N MET A 136 12.95 -3.70 6.33
CA MET A 136 13.61 -4.87 6.91
C MET A 136 12.66 -6.06 7.08
N THR A 137 11.42 -5.85 7.52
CA THR A 137 10.40 -6.90 7.61
C THR A 137 10.10 -7.51 6.25
N GLY A 138 9.87 -6.67 5.22
CA GLY A 138 9.59 -7.15 3.87
C GLY A 138 10.74 -8.00 3.30
N GLN A 139 11.98 -7.60 3.52
CA GLN A 139 13.15 -8.38 3.09
C GLN A 139 13.29 -9.70 3.84
N LEU A 140 13.02 -9.72 5.15
CA LEU A 140 13.01 -10.95 5.97
C LEU A 140 11.93 -11.92 5.52
N MET A 141 10.70 -11.44 5.33
CA MET A 141 9.59 -12.26 4.85
C MET A 141 9.87 -12.83 3.45
N ARG A 142 10.45 -12.02 2.56
CA ARG A 142 10.89 -12.46 1.22
C ARG A 142 11.98 -13.52 1.29
N ALA A 143 12.97 -13.39 2.19
CA ALA A 143 14.00 -14.39 2.38
C ALA A 143 13.42 -15.71 2.90
N MET A 144 12.55 -15.64 3.93
CA MET A 144 11.86 -16.80 4.51
C MET A 144 11.00 -17.54 3.48
N SER A 145 10.29 -16.81 2.61
CA SER A 145 9.43 -17.42 1.59
C SER A 145 10.20 -18.11 0.45
N LYS A 146 11.42 -17.60 0.15
CA LYS A 146 12.25 -18.12 -0.96
C LYS A 146 13.04 -19.36 -0.58
N ASP A 147 13.48 -19.47 0.66
CA ASP A 147 14.37 -20.54 1.11
C ASP A 147 13.91 -21.08 2.48
N PRO A 148 13.47 -22.36 2.56
CA PRO A 148 13.09 -22.97 3.83
C PRO A 148 14.24 -23.10 4.84
N LEU A 149 15.50 -22.95 4.40
CA LEU A 149 16.68 -22.96 5.26
C LEU A 149 17.03 -21.58 5.80
N ALA A 150 16.41 -20.52 5.29
CA ALA A 150 16.55 -19.17 5.84
C ALA A 150 15.95 -19.11 7.26
N ASP A 151 16.29 -18.05 7.99
CA ASP A 151 15.69 -17.81 9.30
C ASP A 151 14.18 -17.77 9.20
N GLN A 152 13.52 -18.60 10.00
CA GLN A 152 12.05 -18.67 10.05
C GLN A 152 11.54 -17.72 11.12
N TRP A 153 10.61 -16.85 10.75
CA TRP A 153 10.07 -15.80 11.59
C TRP A 153 8.60 -16.10 11.96
N GLU A 154 8.29 -15.88 13.21
CA GLU A 154 6.92 -15.72 13.65
C GLU A 154 6.54 -14.25 13.48
N VAL A 155 5.54 -13.99 12.64
CA VAL A 155 5.10 -12.63 12.30
C VAL A 155 3.82 -12.32 13.07
N VAL A 156 3.83 -11.20 13.80
CA VAL A 156 2.65 -10.67 14.50
C VAL A 156 2.33 -9.31 13.89
N GLU A 157 1.18 -9.21 13.25
CA GLU A 157 0.69 -7.97 12.64
C GLU A 157 -0.39 -7.34 13.51
N LEU A 158 -0.25 -6.04 13.75
CA LEU A 158 -1.17 -5.24 14.55
C LEU A 158 -1.62 -4.03 13.71
N PRO A 159 -2.59 -4.22 12.79
CA PRO A 159 -3.14 -3.12 12.01
C PRO A 159 -3.90 -2.16 12.93
N ALA A 160 -3.94 -0.87 12.60
CA ALA A 160 -4.66 0.12 13.39
C ALA A 160 -6.16 -0.17 13.47
N ILE A 161 -6.73 -0.71 12.38
CA ILE A 161 -8.12 -1.15 12.29
C ILE A 161 -8.12 -2.58 11.74
N PHE A 162 -8.73 -3.51 12.46
CA PHE A 162 -8.89 -4.89 12.02
C PHE A 162 -9.94 -5.01 10.90
N GLU A 163 -9.99 -6.15 10.22
CA GLU A 163 -10.94 -6.44 9.14
C GLU A 163 -12.42 -6.30 9.56
N ASP A 164 -12.72 -6.53 10.83
CA ASP A 164 -14.07 -6.35 11.41
C ASP A 164 -14.41 -4.89 11.72
N GLY A 165 -13.53 -3.95 11.38
CA GLY A 165 -13.71 -2.52 11.61
C GLY A 165 -13.37 -2.07 13.03
N THR A 166 -12.88 -2.93 13.92
CA THR A 166 -12.53 -2.55 15.28
C THR A 166 -11.11 -1.99 15.37
N PRO A 167 -10.88 -0.89 16.14
CA PRO A 167 -9.53 -0.41 16.40
C PRO A 167 -8.70 -1.43 17.16
N CYS A 168 -7.41 -1.54 16.83
CA CYS A 168 -6.47 -2.43 17.55
C CYS A 168 -6.31 -2.06 19.03
N TRP A 169 -6.42 -0.78 19.34
CA TRP A 169 -6.30 -0.27 20.72
C TRP A 169 -7.36 0.79 21.02
N PRO A 170 -8.63 0.39 21.21
CA PRO A 170 -9.77 1.32 21.31
C PRO A 170 -9.71 2.24 22.53
N GLU A 171 -8.99 1.86 23.60
CA GLU A 171 -8.83 2.70 24.79
C GLU A 171 -7.88 3.90 24.57
N TYR A 172 -7.07 3.86 23.51
CA TYR A 172 -6.11 4.91 23.17
C TYR A 172 -6.47 5.61 21.85
N TRP A 173 -6.87 4.85 20.82
CA TRP A 173 -7.29 5.35 19.52
C TRP A 173 -8.73 4.98 19.23
N SER A 174 -9.62 5.96 19.21
CA SER A 174 -11.01 5.73 18.78
C SER A 174 -11.07 5.52 17.25
N LEU A 175 -12.13 4.89 16.76
CA LEU A 175 -12.35 4.75 15.33
C LEU A 175 -12.49 6.12 14.63
N GLU A 176 -13.07 7.11 15.30
CA GLU A 176 -13.21 8.48 14.80
C GLU A 176 -11.85 9.14 14.61
N ASP A 177 -10.93 9.02 15.61
CA ASP A 177 -9.58 9.55 15.51
C ASP A 177 -8.81 8.89 14.36
N LEU A 178 -8.87 7.56 14.26
CA LEU A 178 -8.21 6.80 13.18
C LEU A 178 -8.76 7.17 11.79
N THR A 179 -10.06 7.38 11.67
CA THR A 179 -10.69 7.81 10.42
C THR A 179 -10.24 9.22 10.04
N SER A 180 -10.10 10.12 11.02
CA SER A 180 -9.57 11.47 10.80
C SER A 180 -8.11 11.45 10.34
N VAL A 181 -7.27 10.60 10.95
CA VAL A 181 -5.88 10.41 10.52
C VAL A 181 -5.84 9.85 9.10
N LYS A 182 -6.64 8.81 8.80
CA LYS A 182 -6.74 8.22 7.45
C LYS A 182 -7.07 9.27 6.38
N ALA A 183 -7.97 10.18 6.68
CA ALA A 183 -8.36 11.26 5.77
C ALA A 183 -7.28 12.35 5.62
N SER A 184 -6.28 12.39 6.52
CA SER A 184 -5.27 13.45 6.59
C SER A 184 -3.92 13.06 6.01
N ILE A 185 -3.71 11.79 5.65
CA ILE A 185 -2.44 11.29 5.12
C ILE A 185 -2.67 10.52 3.82
N PRO A 186 -1.65 10.43 2.94
CA PRO A 186 -1.75 9.65 1.71
C PRO A 186 -2.12 8.18 1.98
N PRO A 187 -2.97 7.57 1.13
CA PRO A 187 -3.39 6.16 1.28
C PRO A 187 -2.22 5.18 1.40
N SER A 188 -1.12 5.37 0.65
CA SER A 188 0.08 4.55 0.77
C SER A 188 0.70 4.58 2.16
N LYS A 189 0.79 5.77 2.78
CA LYS A 189 1.29 5.91 4.16
C LYS A 189 0.33 5.27 5.17
N TRP A 190 -0.98 5.43 4.97
CA TRP A 190 -1.97 4.76 5.80
C TRP A 190 -1.82 3.24 5.71
N ASN A 191 -1.81 2.69 4.51
CA ASN A 191 -1.71 1.25 4.29
C ASN A 191 -0.41 0.68 4.87
N ALA A 192 0.74 1.33 4.63
CA ALA A 192 2.01 0.87 5.15
C ALA A 192 2.09 1.01 6.69
N GLN A 193 1.94 2.23 7.22
CA GLN A 193 2.30 2.53 8.59
C GLN A 193 1.20 2.18 9.60
N TYR A 194 -0.07 2.32 9.22
CA TYR A 194 -1.21 2.05 10.09
C TYR A 194 -1.80 0.66 9.88
N GLN A 195 -1.95 0.22 8.63
CA GLN A 195 -2.50 -1.11 8.34
C GLN A 195 -1.43 -2.19 8.22
N GLN A 196 -0.14 -1.86 8.36
CA GLN A 196 1.00 -2.76 8.26
C GLN A 196 1.10 -3.50 6.90
N ASN A 197 0.42 -2.99 5.89
CA ASN A 197 0.36 -3.55 4.54
C ASN A 197 0.92 -2.55 3.51
N PRO A 198 2.26 -2.43 3.38
CA PRO A 198 2.86 -1.60 2.34
C PRO A 198 2.59 -2.20 0.97
N THR A 199 2.11 -1.38 0.06
CA THR A 199 1.93 -1.75 -1.35
C THR A 199 3.27 -1.65 -2.08
N GLY A 200 3.62 -2.71 -2.83
CA GLY A 200 4.89 -2.77 -3.56
C GLY A 200 4.79 -2.06 -4.90
N GLU A 201 5.46 -0.93 -5.04
CA GLU A 201 5.57 -0.23 -6.33
C GLU A 201 6.55 -0.92 -7.30
N GLU A 202 7.45 -1.78 -6.82
CA GLU A 202 8.52 -2.39 -7.66
C GLU A 202 8.04 -3.35 -8.75
N ASN A 203 6.83 -3.88 -8.60
CA ASN A 203 6.21 -4.75 -9.59
C ASN A 203 4.96 -4.12 -10.21
N ALA A 204 4.73 -2.84 -9.98
CA ALA A 204 3.64 -2.12 -10.60
C ALA A 204 3.78 -2.16 -12.12
N ILE A 205 2.75 -2.58 -12.81
CA ILE A 205 2.71 -2.54 -14.27
C ILE A 205 2.67 -1.07 -14.74
N ILE A 206 2.02 -0.22 -13.95
CA ILE A 206 1.93 1.22 -14.16
C ILE A 206 2.40 1.91 -12.88
N PRO A 207 3.70 2.31 -12.82
CA PRO A 207 4.24 3.04 -11.69
C PRO A 207 3.58 4.41 -11.51
N ARG A 208 3.55 4.88 -10.26
CA ARG A 208 2.97 6.19 -9.91
C ARG A 208 3.61 7.35 -10.67
N GLU A 209 4.91 7.33 -10.88
CA GLU A 209 5.67 8.37 -11.58
C GLU A 209 5.33 8.52 -13.07
N TRP A 210 4.59 7.58 -13.66
CA TRP A 210 4.12 7.70 -15.05
C TRP A 210 2.87 8.55 -15.18
N TRP A 211 2.17 8.83 -14.07
CA TRP A 211 1.04 9.74 -14.07
C TRP A 211 1.51 11.18 -14.18
N LYS A 212 0.83 11.98 -15.02
CA LYS A 212 1.06 13.41 -15.11
C LYS A 212 0.11 14.13 -14.16
N VAL A 213 0.64 15.07 -13.37
CA VAL A 213 -0.18 15.89 -12.47
C VAL A 213 -0.78 17.04 -13.26
N TRP A 214 -2.09 17.24 -13.10
CA TRP A 214 -2.81 18.39 -13.64
C TRP A 214 -2.90 19.48 -12.57
N GLU A 215 -2.03 20.48 -12.64
CA GLU A 215 -1.95 21.57 -11.64
C GLU A 215 -3.01 22.67 -11.77
N PRO A 216 -3.52 23.03 -13.00
CA PRO A 216 -4.51 24.09 -13.11
C PRO A 216 -5.81 23.79 -12.36
N GLU A 217 -6.38 24.80 -11.67
CA GLU A 217 -7.68 24.69 -10.97
C GLU A 217 -8.86 24.32 -11.89
N LYS A 218 -8.73 24.59 -13.19
CA LYS A 218 -9.78 24.28 -14.17
C LYS A 218 -9.37 23.11 -15.03
N ILE A 219 -10.29 22.17 -15.23
CA ILE A 219 -10.11 21.10 -16.20
C ILE A 219 -9.90 21.68 -17.61
N PRO A 220 -9.13 21.01 -18.49
CA PRO A 220 -8.93 21.44 -19.85
C PRO A 220 -10.26 21.43 -20.64
N GLN A 221 -10.26 22.08 -21.80
CA GLN A 221 -11.36 21.90 -22.74
C GLN A 221 -11.37 20.45 -23.20
N LEU A 222 -12.51 19.78 -23.00
CA LEU A 222 -12.70 18.36 -23.33
C LEU A 222 -13.32 18.24 -24.72
N GLU A 223 -12.80 17.32 -25.51
CA GLU A 223 -13.37 16.91 -26.79
C GLU A 223 -14.34 15.75 -26.65
N TYR A 224 -14.13 14.91 -25.64
CA TYR A 224 -14.90 13.71 -25.42
C TYR A 224 -14.82 13.25 -23.96
N VAL A 225 -15.91 12.72 -23.41
CA VAL A 225 -15.97 12.21 -22.04
C VAL A 225 -16.36 10.73 -22.06
N ILE A 226 -15.53 9.88 -21.42
CA ILE A 226 -15.76 8.46 -21.26
C ILE A 226 -16.05 8.15 -19.81
N GLN A 227 -17.12 7.42 -19.54
CA GLN A 227 -17.43 6.93 -18.21
C GLN A 227 -17.47 5.41 -18.21
N SER A 228 -16.78 4.77 -17.30
CA SER A 228 -16.64 3.31 -17.24
C SER A 228 -17.06 2.77 -15.88
N TYR A 229 -17.73 1.61 -15.91
CA TYR A 229 -18.30 0.95 -14.74
C TYR A 229 -17.81 -0.50 -14.66
N ASP A 230 -17.14 -0.85 -13.55
CA ASP A 230 -17.06 -2.23 -13.07
C ASP A 230 -18.06 -2.42 -11.94
N THR A 231 -18.93 -3.43 -12.04
CA THR A 231 -20.12 -3.52 -11.19
C THR A 231 -20.17 -4.80 -10.38
N ALA A 232 -20.45 -4.67 -9.07
CA ALA A 232 -20.84 -5.74 -8.17
C ALA A 232 -22.15 -5.37 -7.47
N PHE A 233 -23.08 -6.34 -7.28
CA PHE A 233 -24.37 -6.07 -6.62
C PHE A 233 -24.45 -6.72 -5.26
N SER A 234 -23.74 -6.18 -4.28
CA SER A 234 -23.90 -6.68 -2.91
C SER A 234 -23.46 -5.64 -1.89
N LYS A 235 -24.28 -5.46 -0.85
CA LYS A 235 -23.93 -4.68 0.34
C LYS A 235 -23.19 -5.47 1.41
N ARG A 236 -22.90 -6.76 1.17
CA ARG A 236 -22.19 -7.57 2.17
C ARG A 236 -20.75 -7.07 2.31
N GLU A 237 -20.24 -7.00 3.53
CA GLU A 237 -18.86 -6.57 3.82
C GLU A 237 -17.79 -7.40 3.10
N THR A 238 -18.12 -8.63 2.73
CA THR A 238 -17.25 -9.57 1.98
C THR A 238 -17.44 -9.53 0.46
N ALA A 239 -18.24 -8.58 -0.08
CA ALA A 239 -18.49 -8.49 -1.51
C ALA A 239 -17.54 -7.50 -2.17
N ASP A 240 -17.26 -7.73 -3.46
CA ASP A 240 -16.49 -6.82 -4.31
C ASP A 240 -17.16 -5.44 -4.37
N PHE A 241 -16.37 -4.43 -4.60
CA PHE A 241 -16.87 -3.07 -4.80
C PHE A 241 -17.41 -2.90 -6.22
N SER A 242 -18.28 -1.92 -6.39
CA SER A 242 -18.52 -1.32 -7.70
C SER A 242 -17.63 -0.10 -7.87
N ALA A 243 -16.99 0.03 -9.01
CA ALA A 243 -16.10 1.12 -9.33
C ALA A 243 -16.56 1.88 -10.58
N ILE A 244 -16.40 3.20 -10.54
CA ILE A 244 -16.76 4.10 -11.63
C ILE A 244 -15.59 5.04 -11.87
N THR A 245 -15.11 5.14 -13.11
CA THR A 245 -14.11 6.12 -13.49
C THR A 245 -14.61 6.97 -14.65
N THR A 246 -14.36 8.28 -14.58
CA THR A 246 -14.75 9.25 -15.61
C THR A 246 -13.50 9.93 -16.18
N TRP A 247 -13.38 9.92 -17.50
CA TRP A 247 -12.19 10.36 -18.21
C TRP A 247 -12.54 11.39 -19.27
N GLY A 248 -11.76 12.46 -19.33
CA GLY A 248 -11.85 13.45 -20.40
C GLY A 248 -10.74 13.27 -21.43
N VAL A 249 -11.07 13.35 -22.70
CA VAL A 249 -10.11 13.43 -23.80
C VAL A 249 -9.87 14.88 -24.13
N PHE A 250 -8.62 15.32 -24.20
CA PHE A 250 -8.24 16.70 -24.46
C PHE A 250 -6.94 16.81 -25.26
N TYR A 251 -6.69 17.96 -25.86
CA TYR A 251 -5.43 18.27 -26.52
C TYR A 251 -4.60 19.24 -25.66
N PRO A 252 -3.41 18.84 -25.18
CA PRO A 252 -2.61 19.68 -24.28
C PRO A 252 -2.07 20.96 -24.90
N ASN A 253 -1.94 21.01 -26.24
CA ASN A 253 -1.46 22.19 -26.97
C ASN A 253 -2.16 22.34 -28.31
N GLU A 254 -2.46 23.57 -28.75
CA GLU A 254 -2.90 23.86 -30.11
C GLU A 254 -1.79 23.53 -31.12
N GLY A 255 -1.97 22.44 -31.89
CA GLY A 255 -1.03 22.00 -32.93
C GLY A 255 0.07 21.01 -32.51
N GLY A 256 -0.04 20.41 -31.31
CA GLY A 256 0.91 19.45 -30.76
C GLY A 256 0.48 17.99 -30.85
N SER A 257 1.20 17.14 -30.15
CA SER A 257 0.99 15.70 -29.98
C SER A 257 -0.48 15.32 -29.78
N GLY A 258 -0.91 14.16 -30.26
CA GLY A 258 -2.28 13.64 -30.24
C GLY A 258 -3.09 13.84 -28.95
N PRO A 259 -4.33 13.37 -28.91
CA PRO A 259 -5.21 13.55 -27.76
C PRO A 259 -4.66 12.85 -26.51
N ASN A 260 -4.81 13.47 -25.36
CA ASN A 260 -4.44 12.95 -24.04
C ASN A 260 -5.70 12.66 -23.22
N LEU A 261 -5.52 11.95 -22.11
CA LEU A 261 -6.58 11.61 -21.17
C LEU A 261 -6.36 12.31 -19.83
N ILE A 262 -7.42 12.82 -19.23
CA ILE A 262 -7.43 13.34 -17.87
C ILE A 262 -8.49 12.60 -17.05
N LEU A 263 -8.13 12.15 -15.86
CA LEU A 263 -9.09 11.65 -14.88
C LEU A 263 -9.93 12.80 -14.37
N LEU A 264 -11.25 12.70 -14.48
CA LEU A 264 -12.21 13.71 -14.03
C LEU A 264 -12.84 13.35 -12.69
N ASP A 265 -13.07 12.06 -12.45
CA ASP A 265 -13.70 11.53 -11.23
C ASP A 265 -13.42 10.03 -11.08
N SER A 266 -13.30 9.57 -9.86
CA SER A 266 -13.37 8.15 -9.54
C SER A 266 -14.23 7.91 -8.30
N LYS A 267 -15.00 6.84 -8.31
CA LYS A 267 -15.89 6.46 -7.21
C LYS A 267 -15.85 4.96 -6.99
N LYS A 268 -15.77 4.56 -5.75
CA LYS A 268 -15.80 3.17 -5.33
C LYS A 268 -16.78 3.00 -4.18
N GLY A 269 -17.63 1.98 -4.23
CA GLY A 269 -18.60 1.76 -3.18
C GLY A 269 -19.30 0.41 -3.27
N ARG A 270 -19.92 0.00 -2.15
CA ARG A 270 -20.77 -1.18 -2.09
C ARG A 270 -22.22 -0.73 -2.14
N TRP A 271 -22.78 -0.72 -3.35
CA TRP A 271 -24.15 -0.30 -3.60
C TRP A 271 -25.03 -1.49 -3.94
N ASP A 272 -26.28 -1.48 -3.46
CA ASP A 272 -27.28 -2.34 -4.05
C ASP A 272 -27.72 -1.80 -5.43
N PHE A 273 -28.49 -2.61 -6.18
CA PHE A 273 -28.85 -2.23 -7.53
C PHE A 273 -29.60 -0.89 -7.64
N PRO A 274 -30.60 -0.57 -6.79
CA PRO A 274 -31.26 0.74 -6.79
C PRO A 274 -30.30 1.90 -6.52
N GLU A 275 -29.38 1.74 -5.59
CA GLU A 275 -28.37 2.75 -5.25
C GLU A 275 -27.36 2.94 -6.39
N LEU A 276 -26.81 1.85 -6.93
CA LEU A 276 -25.89 1.91 -8.06
C LEU A 276 -26.52 2.59 -9.27
N LYS A 277 -27.79 2.27 -9.56
CA LYS A 277 -28.58 2.94 -10.62
C LYS A 277 -28.67 4.44 -10.35
N GLN A 278 -28.95 4.85 -9.13
CA GLN A 278 -29.03 6.28 -8.78
C GLN A 278 -27.67 6.97 -8.92
N VAL A 279 -26.60 6.35 -8.41
CA VAL A 279 -25.23 6.86 -8.55
C VAL A 279 -24.85 6.99 -10.03
N ALA A 280 -25.19 6.01 -10.87
CA ALA A 280 -24.93 6.07 -12.31
C ALA A 280 -25.70 7.21 -12.98
N LEU A 281 -26.96 7.42 -12.64
CA LEU A 281 -27.77 8.53 -13.17
C LEU A 281 -27.23 9.90 -12.78
N ASP A 282 -26.80 10.05 -11.52
CA ASP A 282 -26.28 11.32 -11.01
C ASP A 282 -24.93 11.64 -11.66
N ASN A 283 -24.05 10.64 -11.82
CA ASN A 283 -22.79 10.79 -12.55
C ASN A 283 -23.01 11.11 -14.02
N TYR A 284 -23.95 10.44 -14.68
CA TYR A 284 -24.28 10.71 -16.07
C TYR A 284 -24.78 12.15 -16.26
N LYS A 285 -25.67 12.64 -15.40
CA LYS A 285 -26.17 14.01 -15.46
C LYS A 285 -25.12 15.07 -15.15
N PHE A 286 -24.16 14.75 -14.29
CA PHE A 286 -23.12 15.69 -13.89
C PHE A 286 -22.02 15.83 -14.96
N TRP A 287 -21.58 14.71 -15.53
CA TRP A 287 -20.46 14.69 -16.47
C TRP A 287 -20.90 14.70 -17.93
N GLU A 288 -22.16 14.41 -18.24
CA GLU A 288 -22.72 14.31 -19.59
C GLU A 288 -21.80 13.51 -20.54
N PRO A 289 -21.40 12.25 -20.18
CA PRO A 289 -20.42 11.51 -20.94
C PRO A 289 -20.94 11.15 -22.34
N ASP A 290 -20.06 11.22 -23.33
CA ASP A 290 -20.33 10.82 -24.71
C ASP A 290 -20.44 9.30 -24.84
N THR A 291 -19.73 8.56 -24.00
CA THR A 291 -19.81 7.09 -23.94
C THR A 291 -19.85 6.61 -22.49
N VAL A 292 -20.77 5.71 -22.21
CA VAL A 292 -20.86 4.96 -20.96
C VAL A 292 -20.51 3.50 -21.25
N ILE A 293 -19.52 2.96 -20.56
CA ILE A 293 -19.06 1.58 -20.71
C ILE A 293 -19.45 0.81 -19.44
N VAL A 294 -20.07 -0.36 -19.60
CA VAL A 294 -20.41 -1.26 -18.50
C VAL A 294 -19.89 -2.65 -18.83
N GLU A 295 -19.18 -3.29 -17.88
CA GLU A 295 -18.72 -4.66 -18.10
C GLU A 295 -19.91 -5.62 -18.18
N ALA A 296 -19.94 -6.45 -19.22
CA ALA A 296 -20.99 -7.45 -19.48
C ALA A 296 -20.82 -8.69 -18.58
N LYS A 297 -20.78 -8.50 -17.27
CA LYS A 297 -20.92 -9.57 -16.27
C LYS A 297 -22.38 -9.70 -15.83
N ALA A 298 -22.69 -10.73 -15.04
CA ALA A 298 -24.02 -10.95 -14.50
C ALA A 298 -24.64 -9.71 -13.80
N SER A 299 -23.79 -8.91 -13.18
CA SER A 299 -24.14 -7.65 -12.50
C SER A 299 -24.30 -6.45 -13.45
N GLY A 300 -23.53 -6.37 -14.54
CA GLY A 300 -23.59 -5.23 -15.47
C GLY A 300 -24.80 -5.27 -16.41
N THR A 301 -25.29 -6.45 -16.75
CA THR A 301 -26.42 -6.61 -17.69
C THR A 301 -27.69 -5.89 -17.23
N PRO A 302 -28.19 -6.03 -15.98
CA PRO A 302 -29.37 -5.30 -15.53
C PRO A 302 -29.17 -3.78 -15.52
N LEU A 303 -27.99 -3.29 -15.11
CA LEU A 303 -27.67 -1.86 -15.13
C LEU A 303 -27.71 -1.32 -16.55
N THR A 304 -27.08 -2.02 -17.51
CA THR A 304 -27.11 -1.64 -18.92
C THR A 304 -28.53 -1.52 -19.46
N GLN A 305 -29.41 -2.49 -19.17
CA GLN A 305 -30.80 -2.47 -19.62
C GLN A 305 -31.56 -1.26 -19.08
N GLU A 306 -31.41 -0.96 -17.79
CA GLU A 306 -32.06 0.17 -17.15
C GLU A 306 -31.56 1.52 -17.70
N LEU A 307 -30.24 1.68 -17.83
CA LEU A 307 -29.65 2.92 -18.35
C LEU A 307 -30.07 3.15 -19.82
N ARG A 308 -30.09 2.10 -20.66
CA ARG A 308 -30.59 2.18 -22.05
C ARG A 308 -32.07 2.55 -22.11
N ALA A 309 -32.91 1.97 -21.23
CA ALA A 309 -34.33 2.33 -21.14
C ALA A 309 -34.54 3.81 -20.79
N MET A 310 -33.56 4.45 -20.16
CA MET A 310 -33.56 5.88 -19.85
C MET A 310 -32.93 6.75 -20.96
N GLY A 311 -32.53 6.16 -22.08
CA GLY A 311 -31.93 6.86 -23.20
C GLY A 311 -30.45 7.13 -23.08
N ILE A 312 -29.76 6.49 -22.13
CA ILE A 312 -28.31 6.62 -21.94
C ILE A 312 -27.59 5.67 -22.93
N PRO A 313 -26.62 6.16 -23.72
CA PRO A 313 -25.89 5.35 -24.67
C PRO A 313 -24.84 4.47 -23.96
N VAL A 314 -25.20 3.23 -23.63
CA VAL A 314 -24.33 2.28 -22.93
C VAL A 314 -23.72 1.29 -23.92
N VAL A 315 -22.39 1.18 -23.89
CA VAL A 315 -21.60 0.16 -24.59
C VAL A 315 -21.23 -0.95 -23.61
N ASN A 316 -21.48 -2.20 -23.98
CA ASN A 316 -21.06 -3.33 -23.19
C ASN A 316 -19.58 -3.65 -23.47
N PHE A 317 -18.81 -3.77 -22.39
CA PHE A 317 -17.44 -4.30 -22.45
C PHE A 317 -17.48 -5.78 -22.10
N THR A 318 -17.04 -6.64 -23.03
CA THR A 318 -16.93 -8.08 -22.81
C THR A 318 -15.47 -8.48 -22.88
N PRO A 319 -14.84 -8.90 -21.76
CA PRO A 319 -13.48 -9.40 -21.78
C PRO A 319 -13.37 -10.63 -22.71
N SER A 320 -12.45 -10.61 -23.67
CA SER A 320 -12.19 -11.75 -24.53
C SER A 320 -11.52 -12.89 -23.77
N ARG A 321 -11.78 -14.16 -24.15
CA ARG A 321 -11.10 -15.32 -23.57
C ARG A 321 -9.58 -15.22 -23.78
N GLY A 322 -8.80 -15.24 -22.71
CA GLY A 322 -7.35 -15.09 -22.74
C GLY A 322 -6.84 -13.64 -22.50
N ASN A 323 -7.73 -12.68 -22.32
CA ASN A 323 -7.40 -11.32 -21.94
C ASN A 323 -7.66 -11.14 -20.43
N ASP A 324 -6.76 -11.68 -19.61
CA ASP A 324 -6.83 -11.53 -18.16
C ASP A 324 -6.59 -10.07 -17.72
N LYS A 325 -6.84 -9.77 -16.45
CA LYS A 325 -6.69 -8.42 -15.89
C LYS A 325 -5.27 -7.86 -16.11
N VAL A 326 -4.24 -8.68 -15.91
CA VAL A 326 -2.83 -8.29 -16.09
C VAL A 326 -2.56 -7.89 -17.53
N SER A 327 -3.03 -8.69 -18.50
CA SER A 327 -2.91 -8.38 -19.92
C SER A 327 -3.61 -7.07 -20.30
N ARG A 328 -4.78 -6.79 -19.71
CA ARG A 328 -5.50 -5.52 -19.94
C ARG A 328 -4.70 -4.32 -19.43
N VAL A 329 -4.14 -4.39 -18.23
CA VAL A 329 -3.29 -3.31 -17.68
C VAL A 329 -2.05 -3.11 -18.54
N HIS A 330 -1.36 -4.19 -18.96
CA HIS A 330 -0.25 -4.10 -19.92
C HIS A 330 -0.65 -3.46 -21.25
N SER A 331 -1.88 -3.70 -21.70
CA SER A 331 -2.35 -3.10 -22.96
C SER A 331 -2.49 -1.59 -22.90
N VAL A 332 -2.72 -0.99 -21.73
CA VAL A 332 -2.89 0.44 -21.54
C VAL A 332 -1.66 1.13 -20.94
N SER A 333 -0.72 0.37 -20.37
CA SER A 333 0.51 0.93 -19.75
C SER A 333 1.32 1.83 -20.69
N PRO A 334 1.39 1.62 -22.03
CA PRO A 334 2.11 2.54 -22.92
C PRO A 334 1.54 3.96 -22.97
N LEU A 335 0.27 4.18 -22.61
CA LEU A 335 -0.31 5.51 -22.50
C LEU A 335 0.31 6.30 -21.35
N PHE A 336 0.55 5.62 -20.23
CA PHE A 336 1.18 6.20 -19.05
C PHE A 336 2.66 6.45 -19.29
N GLU A 337 3.40 5.47 -19.83
CA GLU A 337 4.81 5.60 -20.19
C GLU A 337 5.04 6.77 -21.16
N ALA A 338 4.13 6.97 -22.11
CA ALA A 338 4.17 8.11 -23.04
C ALA A 338 3.77 9.45 -22.40
N GLY A 339 3.36 9.48 -21.12
CA GLY A 339 2.92 10.69 -20.43
C GLY A 339 1.61 11.27 -20.96
N MET A 340 0.73 10.42 -21.51
CA MET A 340 -0.55 10.84 -22.07
C MET A 340 -1.69 10.82 -21.04
N VAL A 341 -1.48 10.29 -19.83
CA VAL A 341 -2.51 10.17 -18.79
C VAL A 341 -2.23 11.15 -17.66
N TRP A 342 -3.23 11.97 -17.36
CA TRP A 342 -3.18 13.05 -16.39
C TRP A 342 -4.20 12.82 -15.28
N ALA A 343 -3.87 13.27 -14.09
CA ALA A 343 -4.79 13.28 -12.95
C ALA A 343 -4.63 14.59 -12.15
N PRO A 344 -5.72 15.19 -11.64
CA PRO A 344 -5.63 16.31 -10.72
C PRO A 344 -5.13 15.83 -9.35
N ASP A 345 -4.58 16.77 -8.57
CA ASP A 345 -4.15 16.53 -7.18
C ASP A 345 -5.37 16.55 -6.24
N GLU A 346 -6.15 15.47 -6.29
CA GLU A 346 -7.42 15.30 -5.57
C GLU A 346 -7.48 13.91 -4.94
N THR A 347 -8.24 13.77 -3.85
CA THR A 347 -8.34 12.51 -3.09
C THR A 347 -8.81 11.32 -3.95
N PHE A 348 -9.74 11.55 -4.88
CA PHE A 348 -10.22 10.49 -5.76
C PHE A 348 -9.16 10.03 -6.76
N SER A 349 -8.24 10.91 -7.16
CA SER A 349 -7.10 10.55 -8.00
C SER A 349 -6.11 9.68 -7.24
N ASP A 350 -5.81 10.06 -6.00
CA ASP A 350 -4.90 9.29 -5.15
C ASP A 350 -5.39 7.86 -4.93
N GLU A 351 -6.68 7.66 -4.68
CA GLU A 351 -7.26 6.34 -4.49
C GLU A 351 -7.06 5.43 -5.73
N LEU A 352 -7.32 5.95 -6.92
CA LEU A 352 -7.11 5.22 -8.17
C LEU A 352 -5.62 4.94 -8.42
N ILE A 353 -4.76 5.97 -8.26
CA ILE A 353 -3.32 5.83 -8.49
C ILE A 353 -2.71 4.78 -7.55
N GLU A 354 -3.12 4.75 -6.28
CA GLU A 354 -2.68 3.75 -5.31
C GLU A 354 -3.08 2.34 -5.73
N GLU A 355 -4.35 2.14 -6.11
CA GLU A 355 -4.84 0.82 -6.52
C GLU A 355 -4.13 0.33 -7.80
N VAL A 356 -3.87 1.23 -8.75
CA VAL A 356 -3.13 0.93 -9.99
C VAL A 356 -1.66 0.61 -9.69
N ALA A 357 -1.00 1.36 -8.82
CA ALA A 357 0.39 1.15 -8.43
C ALA A 357 0.57 -0.14 -7.61
N ALA A 358 -0.45 -0.58 -6.87
CA ALA A 358 -0.44 -1.83 -6.13
C ALA A 358 -0.72 -3.06 -7.01
N PHE A 359 -1.33 -2.88 -8.17
CA PHE A 359 -1.72 -4.00 -9.06
C PHE A 359 -0.48 -4.67 -9.69
N PRO A 360 -0.39 -6.03 -9.78
CA PRO A 360 -1.45 -7.02 -9.51
C PRO A 360 -1.51 -7.52 -8.05
N ASN A 361 -0.71 -7.01 -7.13
CA ASN A 361 -0.57 -7.55 -5.78
C ASN A 361 -1.45 -6.83 -4.73
N GLY A 362 -2.24 -5.82 -5.15
CA GLY A 362 -3.16 -5.09 -4.29
C GLY A 362 -4.35 -5.94 -3.83
N GLU A 363 -4.94 -5.57 -2.71
CA GLU A 363 -6.13 -6.24 -2.14
C GLU A 363 -7.39 -6.04 -3.01
N HIS A 364 -7.47 -4.90 -3.70
CA HIS A 364 -8.58 -4.51 -4.57
C HIS A 364 -8.07 -4.12 -5.96
N ASP A 365 -8.88 -4.38 -6.98
CA ASP A 365 -8.59 -4.07 -8.37
C ASP A 365 -9.82 -3.54 -9.16
N ASP A 366 -10.87 -3.13 -8.45
CA ASP A 366 -12.13 -2.68 -9.04
C ASP A 366 -11.97 -1.37 -9.84
N LEU A 367 -11.20 -0.40 -9.30
CA LEU A 367 -10.86 0.84 -9.99
C LEU A 367 -9.93 0.58 -11.19
N VAL A 368 -8.98 -0.37 -11.06
CA VAL A 368 -8.10 -0.80 -12.15
C VAL A 368 -8.91 -1.36 -13.32
N ASP A 369 -9.91 -2.20 -13.04
CA ASP A 369 -10.78 -2.76 -14.07
C ASP A 369 -11.60 -1.67 -14.76
N SER A 370 -12.22 -0.77 -14.01
CA SER A 370 -12.97 0.36 -14.57
C SER A 370 -12.07 1.27 -15.43
N MET A 371 -10.86 1.60 -14.95
CA MET A 371 -9.88 2.39 -15.69
C MET A 371 -9.49 1.71 -17.00
N THR A 372 -9.09 0.44 -16.94
CA THR A 372 -8.58 -0.27 -18.13
C THR A 372 -9.62 -0.35 -19.24
N GLN A 373 -10.91 -0.52 -18.91
CA GLN A 373 -12.01 -0.50 -19.88
C GLN A 373 -12.08 0.84 -20.61
N ALA A 374 -12.02 1.97 -19.89
CA ALA A 374 -12.05 3.30 -20.48
C ALA A 374 -10.84 3.56 -21.38
N LEU A 375 -9.63 3.23 -20.91
CA LEU A 375 -8.40 3.47 -21.65
C LEU A 375 -8.24 2.55 -22.86
N MET A 376 -8.74 1.31 -22.79
CA MET A 376 -8.80 0.42 -23.96
C MET A 376 -9.74 0.97 -25.03
N ARG A 377 -10.87 1.53 -24.65
CA ARG A 377 -11.80 2.20 -25.57
C ARG A 377 -11.12 3.37 -26.29
N TYR A 378 -10.41 4.19 -25.53
CA TYR A 378 -9.60 5.28 -26.07
C TYR A 378 -8.54 4.78 -27.08
N ARG A 379 -7.77 3.74 -26.72
CA ARG A 379 -6.72 3.18 -27.60
C ARG A 379 -7.24 2.62 -28.92
N GLN A 380 -8.45 2.12 -28.94
CA GLN A 380 -9.08 1.63 -30.17
C GLN A 380 -9.47 2.77 -31.14
N GLY A 381 -9.25 4.03 -30.75
CA GLY A 381 -9.69 5.20 -31.52
C GLY A 381 -11.22 5.38 -31.54
N ASN A 382 -11.94 4.59 -30.76
CA ASN A 382 -13.40 4.59 -30.69
C ASN A 382 -13.90 5.44 -29.53
N PHE A 383 -13.23 6.56 -29.22
CA PHE A 383 -13.73 7.51 -28.25
C PHE A 383 -14.86 8.39 -28.84
N VAL A 384 -14.96 8.48 -30.17
CA VAL A 384 -16.12 9.09 -30.84
C VAL A 384 -17.18 7.99 -31.07
N GLN A 385 -18.41 8.27 -30.72
CA GLN A 385 -19.54 7.36 -30.99
C GLN A 385 -19.77 7.33 -32.50
N LEU A 386 -19.41 6.22 -33.14
CA LEU A 386 -19.69 6.00 -34.55
C LEU A 386 -21.09 5.41 -34.69
N PRO A 387 -21.80 5.69 -35.83
CA PRO A 387 -23.09 5.04 -36.13
C PRO A 387 -22.99 3.51 -36.18
N THR A 388 -21.79 2.96 -36.27
CA THR A 388 -21.48 1.52 -36.31
C THR A 388 -21.14 0.94 -34.95
N ASP A 389 -21.17 1.72 -33.86
CA ASP A 389 -21.10 1.22 -32.48
C ASP A 389 -22.44 0.51 -32.17
N ASP A 390 -22.67 -0.59 -32.86
CA ASP A 390 -23.83 -1.46 -32.64
C ASP A 390 -23.71 -2.15 -31.30
N TRP A 391 -24.43 -1.61 -30.38
CA TRP A 391 -24.53 -2.05 -29.01
C TRP A 391 -25.67 -3.04 -28.77
N GLU A 392 -26.35 -3.47 -29.85
CA GLU A 392 -27.52 -4.34 -29.75
C GLU A 392 -27.28 -5.80 -30.12
N ASP A 393 -26.25 -6.11 -30.86
CA ASP A 393 -26.09 -7.47 -31.40
C ASP A 393 -24.75 -8.10 -31.02
N GLU A 394 -24.76 -9.07 -30.11
CA GLU A 394 -23.64 -9.97 -29.83
C GLU A 394 -23.19 -10.72 -31.10
N GLU A 395 -24.06 -10.84 -32.12
CA GLU A 395 -23.78 -11.48 -33.42
C GLU A 395 -22.96 -10.58 -34.37
N ASN A 396 -22.95 -9.25 -34.17
CA ASN A 396 -22.23 -8.33 -35.06
C ASN A 396 -20.77 -8.08 -34.66
N HIS A 397 -20.31 -8.48 -33.48
CA HIS A 397 -18.91 -8.41 -33.11
C HIS A 397 -17.95 -9.15 -34.05
N ALA A 398 -18.46 -10.08 -34.86
CA ALA A 398 -17.69 -10.78 -35.89
C ALA A 398 -17.45 -9.94 -37.16
N LYS A 399 -18.17 -8.83 -37.35
CA LYS A 399 -18.10 -8.00 -38.58
C LYS A 399 -17.30 -6.72 -38.43
N VAL A 400 -16.98 -6.28 -37.22
CA VAL A 400 -16.05 -5.15 -36.99
C VAL A 400 -14.61 -5.68 -37.08
N LYS A 401 -14.26 -6.23 -38.22
CA LYS A 401 -12.87 -6.42 -38.60
C LYS A 401 -12.37 -5.17 -39.29
N ALA A 402 -11.44 -4.52 -38.59
CA ALA A 402 -10.38 -3.73 -39.17
C ALA A 402 -10.77 -2.58 -40.10
N TYR A 403 -10.82 -1.40 -39.58
CA TYR A 403 -10.23 -0.30 -40.33
C TYR A 403 -9.01 0.18 -39.55
N TYR A 404 -7.87 -0.04 -40.16
CA TYR A 404 -6.59 0.56 -39.79
C TYR A 404 -6.60 2.05 -40.04
#